data_7a52af92026f9678ef77b966c69e0ed5
#
_entry.id   7a52af92026f9678ef77b966c69e0ed5
#
_cell.length_a   1.000
_cell.length_b   1.000
_cell.length_c   1.000
_cell.angle_alpha   90.00
_cell.angle_beta   90.00
_cell.angle_gamma   90.00
#
_symmetry.space_group_name_H-M   'P 1'
#
loop_
_entity.id
_entity.type
_entity.pdbx_description
1 polymer ?
#
loop_
_entity_poly.entity_id
_entity_poly.type
_entity_poly.pdbx_seq_one_letter_code
_entity_poly.pdbx_strand_id
1 'polypeptide(L)'
;MKRHRLSPGPRHAKGFSLIELMVSLTIGLIIAVAAGSAYLGSAGAGRIAEAQSRMNEDAQAALNILAQQVREAGNNPLRSGDRAPALRHNPIYNPTYVGGSVSHYFDLYGTPTYVITSTAAFSVSAFSLRGCDGKFSDITTATKLDTLTCAGGTTTLPDSIAVSYEADRYNTIPTASPSFAPTDCLGSELSTVSVTFPSGSATTATYAVSDNRFYIGTSTAIVSPSLYCKGIGNVNPQPLVENVEDMQFTYGTVSSTNTSTTATVAGYLPADEVVTDTNLALLPIEQRWGKVLSVRICVLVRSENPVAPDADSARYDDCQGGRDVAAPDLRLRRAYSTTVVLRNRRS
;
A
#
# COMPACT_ATOMS: atom_id res chain seq x y z
N MET A 1 -28.69 -49.95 -77.08
CA MET A 1 -28.45 -48.54 -76.89
C MET A 1 -27.01 -48.31 -76.39
N LYS A 2 -26.09 -47.90 -77.27
CA LYS A 2 -24.69 -47.59 -76.94
C LYS A 2 -24.59 -46.13 -76.52
N ARG A 3 -24.19 -45.88 -75.25
CA ARG A 3 -23.90 -44.52 -74.77
C ARG A 3 -22.46 -44.13 -75.21
N HIS A 4 -22.38 -43.16 -76.08
CA HIS A 4 -21.10 -42.52 -76.41
C HIS A 4 -20.65 -41.67 -75.23
N ARG A 5 -19.48 -42.02 -74.64
CA ARG A 5 -18.76 -41.15 -73.72
C ARG A 5 -18.00 -40.13 -74.53
N LEU A 6 -18.39 -38.86 -74.39
CA LEU A 6 -17.61 -37.70 -74.90
C LEU A 6 -16.37 -37.60 -74.02
N SER A 7 -15.21 -37.75 -74.58
CA SER A 7 -13.94 -37.46 -73.90
C SER A 7 -13.79 -35.95 -73.78
N PRO A 8 -13.39 -35.39 -72.60
CA PRO A 8 -13.09 -33.98 -72.44
C PRO A 8 -11.83 -33.65 -73.29
N GLY A 9 -11.97 -32.69 -74.21
CA GLY A 9 -10.87 -32.21 -75.04
C GLY A 9 -9.75 -31.60 -74.20
N PRO A 10 -8.54 -31.50 -74.72
CA PRO A 10 -7.37 -30.97 -74.00
C PRO A 10 -7.61 -29.50 -73.66
N ARG A 11 -7.63 -29.20 -72.39
CA ARG A 11 -7.63 -27.84 -71.92
C ARG A 11 -6.24 -27.25 -72.21
N HIS A 12 -6.20 -26.32 -73.20
CA HIS A 12 -4.98 -25.55 -73.45
C HIS A 12 -4.63 -24.72 -72.18
N ALA A 13 -3.58 -25.10 -71.47
CA ALA A 13 -2.99 -24.28 -70.44
C ALA A 13 -2.47 -23.01 -71.11
N LYS A 14 -3.12 -21.88 -70.85
CA LYS A 14 -2.63 -20.58 -71.23
C LYS A 14 -1.44 -20.24 -70.35
N GLY A 15 -0.23 -20.11 -70.90
CA GLY A 15 0.91 -19.66 -70.16
C GLY A 15 0.74 -18.23 -69.68
N PHE A 16 1.26 -17.90 -68.48
CA PHE A 16 1.27 -16.52 -68.00
C PHE A 16 2.20 -15.66 -68.86
N SER A 17 1.77 -14.44 -69.12
CA SER A 17 2.63 -13.45 -69.77
C SER A 17 3.63 -12.90 -68.75
N LEU A 18 4.83 -12.50 -69.21
CA LEU A 18 5.89 -11.97 -68.34
C LEU A 18 5.38 -10.71 -67.62
N ILE A 19 4.53 -9.92 -68.21
CA ILE A 19 3.95 -8.73 -67.60
C ILE A 19 2.92 -9.06 -66.52
N GLU A 20 2.11 -10.11 -66.66
CA GLU A 20 1.20 -10.61 -65.60
C GLU A 20 1.97 -11.06 -64.38
N LEU A 21 3.11 -11.71 -64.57
CA LEU A 21 3.97 -12.17 -63.47
C LEU A 21 4.62 -10.98 -62.76
N MET A 22 5.07 -9.93 -63.49
CA MET A 22 5.62 -8.72 -62.90
C MET A 22 4.58 -7.93 -62.10
N VAL A 23 3.36 -7.79 -62.63
CA VAL A 23 2.23 -7.06 -61.98
C VAL A 23 1.77 -7.82 -60.72
N SER A 24 1.62 -9.13 -60.80
CA SER A 24 1.20 -9.93 -59.63
C SER A 24 2.26 -9.94 -58.52
N LEU A 25 3.55 -9.92 -58.89
CA LEU A 25 4.66 -9.86 -57.93
C LEU A 25 4.74 -8.52 -57.21
N THR A 26 4.55 -7.40 -57.96
CA THR A 26 4.50 -6.05 -57.36
C THR A 26 3.31 -5.87 -56.44
N ILE A 27 2.11 -6.31 -56.81
CA ILE A 27 0.91 -6.27 -55.98
C ILE A 27 1.11 -7.16 -54.73
N GLY A 28 1.65 -8.38 -54.93
CA GLY A 28 1.94 -9.29 -53.81
C GLY A 28 2.91 -8.69 -52.83
N LEU A 29 3.96 -7.99 -53.29
CA LEU A 29 4.92 -7.32 -52.41
C LEU A 29 4.28 -6.17 -51.63
N ILE A 30 3.45 -5.33 -52.26
CA ILE A 30 2.75 -4.23 -51.59
C ILE A 30 1.83 -4.78 -50.47
N ILE A 31 1.08 -5.85 -50.75
CA ILE A 31 0.21 -6.49 -49.77
C ILE A 31 1.02 -7.07 -48.62
N ALA A 32 2.15 -7.74 -48.92
CA ALA A 32 3.02 -8.32 -47.88
C ALA A 32 3.63 -7.25 -46.98
N VAL A 33 4.09 -6.11 -47.52
CA VAL A 33 4.58 -4.97 -46.74
C VAL A 33 3.47 -4.35 -45.88
N ALA A 34 2.29 -4.15 -46.43
CA ALA A 34 1.16 -3.61 -45.70
C ALA A 34 0.70 -4.53 -44.56
N ALA A 35 0.62 -5.84 -44.81
CA ALA A 35 0.29 -6.82 -43.79
C ALA A 35 1.37 -6.91 -42.70
N GLY A 36 2.65 -6.87 -43.09
CA GLY A 36 3.77 -6.86 -42.16
C GLY A 36 3.78 -5.63 -41.25
N SER A 37 3.55 -4.44 -41.81
CA SER A 37 3.47 -3.20 -41.01
C SER A 37 2.28 -3.19 -40.05
N ALA A 38 1.11 -3.66 -40.49
CA ALA A 38 -0.07 -3.81 -39.64
C ALA A 38 0.17 -4.82 -38.49
N TYR A 39 0.86 -5.94 -38.75
CA TYR A 39 1.21 -6.92 -37.74
C TYR A 39 2.16 -6.35 -36.68
N LEU A 40 3.23 -5.66 -37.10
CA LEU A 40 4.19 -5.04 -36.18
C LEU A 40 3.53 -3.97 -35.30
N GLY A 41 2.66 -3.14 -35.90
CA GLY A 41 1.88 -2.14 -35.15
C GLY A 41 0.94 -2.78 -34.13
N SER A 42 0.23 -3.83 -34.51
CA SER A 42 -0.67 -4.58 -33.60
C SER A 42 0.11 -5.29 -32.47
N ALA A 43 1.26 -5.88 -32.77
CA ALA A 43 2.09 -6.52 -31.75
C ALA A 43 2.67 -5.51 -30.74
N GLY A 44 3.05 -4.32 -31.18
CA GLY A 44 3.48 -3.23 -30.30
C GLY A 44 2.35 -2.74 -29.38
N ALA A 45 1.17 -2.48 -29.94
CA ALA A 45 0.00 -2.08 -29.17
C ALA A 45 -0.42 -3.15 -28.13
N GLY A 46 -0.33 -4.43 -28.51
CA GLY A 46 -0.61 -5.55 -27.60
C GLY A 46 0.32 -5.58 -26.37
N ARG A 47 1.63 -5.35 -26.56
CA ARG A 47 2.61 -5.28 -25.46
C ARG A 47 2.32 -4.12 -24.52
N ILE A 48 1.96 -2.95 -25.04
CA ILE A 48 1.60 -1.78 -24.24
C ILE A 48 0.33 -2.06 -23.41
N ALA A 49 -0.70 -2.64 -24.03
CA ALA A 49 -1.95 -2.98 -23.36
C ALA A 49 -1.74 -4.01 -22.25
N GLU A 50 -0.91 -5.04 -22.47
CA GLU A 50 -0.54 -6.03 -21.44
C GLU A 50 0.21 -5.37 -20.28
N ALA A 51 1.20 -4.51 -20.58
CA ALA A 51 1.95 -3.80 -19.55
C ALA A 51 1.04 -2.90 -18.70
N GLN A 52 0.10 -2.18 -19.32
CA GLN A 52 -0.89 -1.35 -18.61
C GLN A 52 -1.83 -2.19 -17.73
N SER A 53 -2.25 -3.38 -18.19
CA SER A 53 -3.07 -4.29 -17.38
C SER A 53 -2.34 -4.74 -16.13
N ARG A 54 -1.09 -5.20 -16.27
CA ARG A 54 -0.25 -5.61 -15.13
C ARG A 54 0.00 -4.46 -14.16
N MET A 55 0.32 -3.27 -14.66
CA MET A 55 0.47 -2.07 -13.81
C MET A 55 -0.80 -1.74 -13.03
N ASN A 56 -1.98 -1.89 -13.63
CA ASN A 56 -3.26 -1.70 -12.93
C ASN A 56 -3.47 -2.76 -11.83
N GLU A 57 -3.13 -4.00 -12.09
CA GLU A 57 -3.21 -5.10 -11.10
C GLU A 57 -2.27 -4.85 -9.93
N ASP A 58 -1.00 -4.53 -10.18
CA ASP A 58 0.01 -4.22 -9.17
C ASP A 58 -0.41 -3.01 -8.32
N ALA A 59 -0.91 -1.94 -8.97
CA ALA A 59 -1.39 -0.74 -8.28
C ALA A 59 -2.58 -1.04 -7.37
N GLN A 60 -3.56 -1.82 -7.85
CA GLN A 60 -4.73 -2.20 -7.05
C GLN A 60 -4.32 -3.09 -5.88
N ALA A 61 -3.40 -4.03 -6.07
CA ALA A 61 -2.87 -4.87 -5.01
C ALA A 61 -2.19 -4.01 -3.93
N ALA A 62 -1.28 -3.12 -4.32
CA ALA A 62 -0.57 -2.23 -3.41
C ALA A 62 -1.53 -1.32 -2.63
N LEU A 63 -2.45 -0.64 -3.34
CA LEU A 63 -3.44 0.24 -2.70
C LEU A 63 -4.40 -0.51 -1.77
N ASN A 64 -4.84 -1.72 -2.14
CA ASN A 64 -5.72 -2.52 -1.29
C ASN A 64 -5.02 -2.96 0.00
N ILE A 65 -3.78 -3.43 -0.09
CA ILE A 65 -2.97 -3.81 1.08
C ILE A 65 -2.80 -2.60 2.00
N LEU A 66 -2.29 -1.48 1.47
CA LEU A 66 -2.07 -0.27 2.25
C LEU A 66 -3.36 0.28 2.86
N ALA A 67 -4.45 0.35 2.07
CA ALA A 67 -5.74 0.84 2.53
C ALA A 67 -6.33 -0.03 3.64
N GLN A 68 -6.19 -1.35 3.54
CA GLN A 68 -6.64 -2.26 4.59
C GLN A 68 -5.86 -2.03 5.88
N GLN A 69 -4.54 -1.99 5.80
CA GLN A 69 -3.68 -1.80 6.96
C GLN A 69 -3.91 -0.44 7.63
N VAL A 70 -4.04 0.62 6.84
CA VAL A 70 -4.34 1.95 7.37
C VAL A 70 -5.72 2.01 8.04
N ARG A 71 -6.74 1.29 7.51
CA ARG A 71 -8.07 1.21 8.17
C ARG A 71 -8.02 0.55 9.54
N GLU A 72 -7.13 -0.44 9.71
CA GLU A 72 -6.95 -1.15 10.97
C GLU A 72 -6.19 -0.32 12.02
N ALA A 73 -5.51 0.76 11.62
CA ALA A 73 -4.73 1.58 12.54
C ALA A 73 -5.53 1.98 13.79
N GLY A 74 -5.05 1.55 14.96
CA GLY A 74 -5.69 1.78 16.24
C GLY A 74 -6.94 0.93 16.51
N ASN A 75 -7.24 -0.06 15.68
CA ASN A 75 -8.36 -0.96 15.92
C ASN A 75 -8.16 -1.75 17.22
N ASN A 76 -9.26 -1.85 17.97
CA ASN A 76 -9.38 -2.66 19.18
C ASN A 76 -10.70 -3.43 19.10
N PRO A 77 -10.68 -4.68 18.65
CA PRO A 77 -11.89 -5.45 18.41
C PRO A 77 -12.72 -5.67 19.68
N LEU A 78 -14.02 -5.54 19.55
CA LEU A 78 -14.99 -5.90 20.58
C LEU A 78 -14.99 -7.41 20.78
N ARG A 79 -14.48 -7.88 21.91
CA ARG A 79 -14.53 -9.30 22.25
C ARG A 79 -15.86 -9.66 22.93
N SER A 80 -16.39 -10.84 22.57
CA SER A 80 -17.53 -11.45 23.26
C SER A 80 -17.11 -11.78 24.69
N GLY A 81 -17.62 -11.05 25.66
CA GLY A 81 -17.25 -11.20 27.08
C GLY A 81 -16.86 -9.88 27.74
N ASP A 82 -16.46 -8.88 26.97
CA ASP A 82 -16.17 -7.53 27.46
C ASP A 82 -17.46 -6.78 27.76
N ARG A 83 -18.20 -7.26 28.76
CA ARG A 83 -19.53 -6.69 29.12
C ARG A 83 -19.44 -5.40 29.93
N ALA A 84 -18.29 -5.11 30.50
CA ALA A 84 -18.08 -3.89 31.27
C ALA A 84 -17.20 -2.92 30.47
N PRO A 85 -17.70 -1.76 30.06
CA PRO A 85 -16.90 -0.74 29.37
C PRO A 85 -15.63 -0.36 30.14
N ALA A 86 -15.68 -0.37 31.45
CA ALA A 86 -14.55 -0.09 32.35
C ALA A 86 -13.41 -1.12 32.30
N LEU A 87 -13.61 -2.29 31.69
CA LEU A 87 -12.60 -3.34 31.54
C LEU A 87 -12.01 -3.42 30.12
N ARG A 88 -12.42 -2.51 29.24
CA ARG A 88 -11.92 -2.46 27.86
C ARG A 88 -10.67 -1.59 27.83
N HIS A 89 -9.54 -2.25 27.71
CA HIS A 89 -8.26 -1.59 27.58
C HIS A 89 -7.78 -1.70 26.14
N ASN A 90 -7.47 -0.56 25.52
CA ASN A 90 -6.83 -0.53 24.23
C ASN A 90 -5.32 -0.70 24.44
N PRO A 91 -4.69 -1.76 23.91
CA PRO A 91 -3.24 -1.95 24.01
C PRO A 91 -2.46 -0.92 23.19
N ILE A 92 -3.14 -0.20 22.32
CA ILE A 92 -2.57 0.87 21.50
C ILE A 92 -3.05 2.18 22.07
N TYR A 93 -2.10 3.04 22.39
CA TYR A 93 -2.34 4.35 22.94
C TYR A 93 -3.25 5.18 22.02
N ASN A 94 -4.42 5.51 22.53
CA ASN A 94 -5.29 6.49 21.90
C ASN A 94 -5.11 7.80 22.67
N PRO A 95 -4.51 8.85 22.06
CA PRO A 95 -4.04 10.00 22.79
C PRO A 95 -5.16 11.00 23.10
N THR A 96 -5.94 10.73 24.11
CA THR A 96 -6.61 11.78 24.86
C THR A 96 -5.83 12.00 26.16
N TYR A 97 -4.88 12.91 26.14
CA TYR A 97 -3.96 13.14 27.23
C TYR A 97 -4.58 13.95 28.35
N VAL A 98 -4.31 13.56 29.60
CA VAL A 98 -4.36 14.42 30.77
C VAL A 98 -3.02 14.34 31.46
N GLY A 99 -2.28 15.44 31.42
CA GLY A 99 -0.92 15.69 31.83
C GLY A 99 -0.23 14.81 32.87
N GLY A 100 1.02 14.45 32.59
CA GLY A 100 1.95 13.79 33.51
C GLY A 100 2.70 12.62 32.86
N SER A 101 3.88 12.33 33.35
CA SER A 101 4.87 11.35 32.84
C SER A 101 4.43 9.87 32.85
N VAL A 102 3.20 9.56 32.55
CA VAL A 102 2.66 8.21 32.70
C VAL A 102 1.87 7.82 31.45
N SER A 103 2.14 6.64 30.94
CA SER A 103 1.35 6.04 29.86
C SER A 103 -0.06 5.78 30.35
N HIS A 104 -1.02 6.54 29.86
CA HIS A 104 -2.43 6.36 30.17
C HIS A 104 -3.09 5.48 29.13
N TYR A 105 -3.82 4.49 29.58
CA TYR A 105 -4.71 3.71 28.75
C TYR A 105 -6.12 4.26 28.91
N PHE A 106 -6.79 4.48 27.80
CA PHE A 106 -8.17 4.90 27.80
C PHE A 106 -9.08 3.75 27.36
N ASP A 107 -10.26 3.72 27.96
CA ASP A 107 -11.31 2.89 27.38
C ASP A 107 -11.77 3.50 26.04
N LEU A 108 -12.59 2.77 25.31
CA LEU A 108 -13.18 3.23 24.05
C LEU A 108 -14.03 4.49 24.17
N TYR A 109 -14.31 4.94 25.39
CA TYR A 109 -15.16 6.09 25.70
C TYR A 109 -14.36 7.30 26.18
N GLY A 110 -13.03 7.23 26.12
CA GLY A 110 -12.15 8.38 26.42
C GLY A 110 -12.01 8.69 27.91
N THR A 111 -12.48 7.83 28.80
CA THR A 111 -12.34 8.02 30.24
C THR A 111 -11.00 7.42 30.69
N PRO A 112 -10.10 8.17 31.37
CA PRO A 112 -8.86 7.63 31.87
C PRO A 112 -9.15 6.58 32.94
N THR A 113 -8.97 5.29 32.62
CA THR A 113 -9.37 4.22 33.53
C THR A 113 -8.21 3.77 34.41
N TYR A 114 -6.96 3.84 33.95
CA TYR A 114 -5.79 3.41 34.75
C TYR A 114 -4.51 4.08 34.33
N VAL A 115 -3.65 4.28 35.31
CA VAL A 115 -2.25 4.68 35.18
C VAL A 115 -1.41 3.41 35.36
N ILE A 116 -0.76 2.94 34.29
CA ILE A 116 0.20 1.84 34.44
C ILE A 116 1.55 2.45 34.77
N THR A 117 1.95 2.35 36.02
CA THR A 117 3.27 2.79 36.50
C THR A 117 4.36 1.77 36.28
N SER A 118 4.05 0.60 35.70
CA SER A 118 5.02 -0.46 35.52
C SER A 118 5.86 -0.25 34.28
N THR A 119 7.16 -0.09 34.47
CA THR A 119 8.18 -0.09 33.43
C THR A 119 8.46 -1.49 32.86
N ALA A 120 7.80 -2.52 33.36
CA ALA A 120 8.05 -3.89 32.97
C ALA A 120 7.31 -4.24 31.67
N ALA A 121 8.06 -4.38 30.61
CA ALA A 121 7.84 -5.27 29.47
C ALA A 121 6.53 -5.15 28.65
N PHE A 122 5.71 -4.12 28.84
CA PHE A 122 4.55 -3.93 27.99
C PHE A 122 4.91 -3.08 26.79
N SER A 123 5.00 -3.73 25.65
CA SER A 123 5.29 -3.10 24.36
C SER A 123 4.05 -2.46 23.74
N VAL A 124 3.43 -1.52 24.42
CA VAL A 124 2.36 -0.72 23.80
C VAL A 124 3.00 0.31 22.91
N SER A 125 2.52 0.40 21.70
CA SER A 125 2.87 1.51 20.81
C SER A 125 2.06 2.73 21.22
N ALA A 126 2.73 3.86 21.45
CA ALA A 126 2.07 5.15 21.65
C ALA A 126 1.44 5.66 20.34
N PHE A 127 1.77 5.05 19.22
CA PHE A 127 1.28 5.41 17.90
C PHE A 127 0.48 4.26 17.28
N SER A 128 -0.71 4.55 16.82
CA SER A 128 -1.46 3.64 15.95
C SER A 128 -1.12 3.84 14.48
N LEU A 129 -0.57 5.00 14.14
CA LEU A 129 -0.14 5.39 12.81
C LEU A 129 1.04 6.33 12.93
N ARG A 130 2.05 6.13 12.08
CA ARG A 130 3.19 7.02 11.94
C ARG A 130 3.70 6.98 10.51
N GLY A 131 4.12 8.11 9.96
CA GLY A 131 4.73 8.22 8.64
C GLY A 131 6.03 9.00 8.68
N CYS A 132 6.79 8.88 7.61
CA CYS A 132 7.93 9.74 7.30
C CYS A 132 7.87 10.18 5.85
N ASP A 133 8.19 11.44 5.60
CA ASP A 133 8.57 11.90 4.27
C ASP A 133 9.93 11.29 3.95
N GLY A 134 9.93 10.36 2.99
CA GLY A 134 11.03 9.43 2.82
C GLY A 134 10.93 8.22 3.76
N LYS A 135 12.06 7.58 4.04
CA LYS A 135 12.08 6.32 4.76
C LYS A 135 12.38 6.47 6.24
N PHE A 136 11.93 5.50 7.04
CA PHE A 136 12.47 5.31 8.37
C PHE A 136 13.92 4.82 8.29
N SER A 137 14.81 5.40 9.11
CA SER A 137 16.23 5.00 9.18
C SER A 137 16.42 3.62 9.79
N ASP A 138 15.51 3.22 10.65
CA ASP A 138 15.57 2.06 11.53
C ASP A 138 14.38 1.10 11.36
N ILE A 139 13.79 1.08 10.16
CA ILE A 139 12.55 0.33 9.88
C ILE A 139 12.63 -1.16 10.25
N THR A 140 13.81 -1.76 10.16
CA THR A 140 14.04 -3.18 10.47
C THR A 140 14.54 -3.42 11.89
N THR A 141 15.13 -2.41 12.53
CA THR A 141 15.81 -2.54 13.83
C THR A 141 15.01 -1.97 14.98
N ALA A 142 14.14 -0.99 14.74
CA ALA A 142 13.27 -0.43 15.77
C ALA A 142 12.32 -1.49 16.33
N THR A 143 12.26 -1.59 17.66
CA THR A 143 11.43 -2.60 18.34
C THR A 143 9.96 -2.23 18.40
N LYS A 144 9.62 -0.93 18.25
CA LYS A 144 8.27 -0.36 18.34
C LYS A 144 8.10 0.81 17.38
N LEU A 145 6.84 1.17 17.07
CA LEU A 145 6.54 2.38 16.32
C LEU A 145 7.08 3.64 17.00
N ASP A 146 7.09 3.67 18.33
CA ASP A 146 7.52 4.83 19.12
C ASP A 146 9.00 5.17 18.89
N THR A 147 9.82 4.15 18.67
CA THR A 147 11.27 4.29 18.48
C THR A 147 11.66 4.49 17.02
N LEU A 148 10.72 4.42 16.09
CA LEU A 148 11.02 4.70 14.67
C LEU A 148 11.51 6.14 14.50
N THR A 149 12.56 6.32 13.71
CA THR A 149 13.13 7.62 13.36
C THR A 149 13.08 7.84 11.86
N CYS A 150 12.72 9.04 11.43
CA CYS A 150 12.78 9.41 10.02
C CYS A 150 14.23 9.70 9.64
N ALA A 151 14.65 9.23 8.48
CA ALA A 151 16.03 9.40 8.00
C ALA A 151 16.39 10.85 7.64
N GLY A 152 15.44 11.77 7.74
CA GLY A 152 15.58 13.14 7.25
C GLY A 152 15.52 13.10 5.72
N GLY A 153 14.36 13.36 5.16
CA GLY A 153 14.14 13.20 3.74
C GLY A 153 14.05 14.49 2.99
N THR A 154 14.33 14.40 1.72
CA THR A 154 13.82 15.32 0.73
C THR A 154 12.47 14.76 0.28
N THR A 155 11.50 15.61 0.02
CA THR A 155 10.16 15.29 -0.51
C THR A 155 10.16 14.49 -1.83
N THR A 156 11.34 14.11 -2.31
CA THR A 156 11.55 13.37 -3.58
C THR A 156 11.78 11.87 -3.40
N LEU A 157 11.89 11.39 -2.15
CA LEU A 157 12.07 9.97 -1.85
C LEU A 157 10.73 9.32 -1.54
N PRO A 158 10.57 8.00 -1.83
CA PRO A 158 9.39 7.26 -1.42
C PRO A 158 9.17 7.35 0.08
N ASP A 159 7.96 7.67 0.48
CA ASP A 159 7.55 7.72 1.87
C ASP A 159 7.50 6.33 2.50
N SER A 160 7.44 6.31 3.81
CA SER A 160 7.17 5.09 4.57
C SER A 160 6.09 5.34 5.61
N ILE A 161 5.32 4.28 5.91
CA ILE A 161 4.23 4.31 6.87
C ILE A 161 4.30 3.10 7.78
N ALA A 162 3.97 3.30 9.04
CA ALA A 162 3.85 2.24 10.04
C ALA A 162 2.49 2.31 10.71
N VAL A 163 1.86 1.17 10.90
CA VAL A 163 0.55 1.04 11.53
C VAL A 163 0.59 0.00 12.64
N SER A 164 -0.13 0.28 13.73
CA SER A 164 -0.28 -0.65 14.84
C SER A 164 -1.75 -0.76 15.24
N TYR A 165 -2.16 -1.98 15.55
CA TYR A 165 -3.52 -2.32 15.96
C TYR A 165 -3.56 -3.60 16.78
N GLU A 166 -4.61 -3.77 17.58
CA GLU A 166 -4.87 -5.07 18.19
C GLU A 166 -5.33 -6.06 17.12
N ALA A 167 -4.60 -7.15 17.01
CA ALA A 167 -4.83 -8.19 16.02
C ALA A 167 -5.63 -9.34 16.61
N ASP A 168 -6.58 -9.84 15.86
CA ASP A 168 -7.30 -11.07 16.14
C ASP A 168 -7.46 -11.92 14.87
N ARG A 169 -8.11 -13.06 14.99
CA ARG A 169 -8.36 -13.96 13.85
C ARG A 169 -9.37 -13.43 12.83
N TYR A 170 -10.00 -12.29 13.09
CA TYR A 170 -11.03 -11.73 12.21
C TYR A 170 -10.53 -10.51 11.44
N ASN A 171 -9.53 -9.80 11.96
CA ASN A 171 -8.93 -8.63 11.31
C ASN A 171 -7.55 -8.90 10.70
N THR A 172 -7.03 -10.12 10.87
CA THR A 172 -5.83 -10.61 10.19
C THR A 172 -6.12 -11.90 9.43
N ILE A 173 -5.18 -12.37 8.62
CA ILE A 173 -5.24 -13.71 8.02
C ILE A 173 -4.68 -14.68 9.08
N PRO A 174 -5.51 -15.45 9.78
CA PRO A 174 -5.02 -16.26 10.89
C PRO A 174 -4.15 -17.42 10.39
N THR A 175 -3.30 -17.94 11.30
CA THR A 175 -2.57 -19.19 11.06
C THR A 175 -3.54 -20.35 10.86
N ALA A 176 -3.02 -21.45 10.31
CA ALA A 176 -3.82 -22.65 10.09
C ALA A 176 -4.33 -23.28 11.42
N SER A 177 -5.38 -24.09 11.31
CA SER A 177 -5.88 -24.90 12.43
C SER A 177 -4.73 -25.73 13.06
N PRO A 178 -4.70 -25.91 14.41
CA PRO A 178 -5.76 -25.58 15.37
C PRO A 178 -5.65 -24.19 16.03
N SER A 179 -4.53 -23.50 15.90
CA SER A 179 -4.27 -22.28 16.68
C SER A 179 -5.07 -21.07 16.25
N PHE A 180 -5.30 -20.91 14.93
CA PHE A 180 -5.94 -19.71 14.37
C PHE A 180 -5.40 -18.39 14.96
N ALA A 181 -4.09 -18.36 15.23
CA ALA A 181 -3.44 -17.21 15.81
C ALA A 181 -3.43 -16.02 14.83
N PRO A 182 -3.59 -14.78 15.32
CA PRO A 182 -3.47 -13.60 14.49
C PRO A 182 -2.06 -13.45 13.92
N THR A 183 -1.97 -12.81 12.76
CA THR A 183 -0.70 -12.66 12.03
C THR A 183 -0.42 -11.20 11.70
N ASP A 184 0.85 -10.91 11.38
CA ASP A 184 1.28 -9.65 10.80
C ASP A 184 1.01 -9.57 9.28
N CYS A 185 1.48 -8.49 8.63
CA CYS A 185 1.35 -8.29 7.18
C CYS A 185 2.00 -9.37 6.31
N LEU A 186 2.86 -10.19 6.88
CA LEU A 186 3.57 -11.28 6.19
C LEU A 186 2.98 -12.65 6.50
N GLY A 187 1.88 -12.72 7.27
CA GLY A 187 1.29 -13.97 7.71
C GLY A 187 2.07 -14.66 8.83
N SER A 188 3.02 -13.99 9.47
CA SER A 188 3.76 -14.52 10.60
C SER A 188 2.95 -14.39 11.89
N GLU A 189 2.93 -15.46 12.69
CA GLU A 189 2.20 -15.51 13.95
C GLU A 189 2.66 -14.41 14.90
N LEU A 190 1.71 -13.76 15.56
CA LEU A 190 1.95 -12.73 16.56
C LEU A 190 1.99 -13.33 17.95
N SER A 191 3.05 -12.99 18.69
CA SER A 191 3.13 -13.32 20.11
C SER A 191 2.10 -12.52 20.89
N THR A 192 1.46 -13.19 21.87
CA THR A 192 0.53 -12.53 22.78
C THR A 192 1.26 -11.91 23.96
N VAL A 193 0.78 -10.75 24.39
CA VAL A 193 1.25 -10.04 25.57
C VAL A 193 0.14 -10.00 26.61
N SER A 194 0.46 -10.41 27.84
CA SER A 194 -0.47 -10.39 28.96
C SER A 194 -0.21 -9.16 29.83
N VAL A 195 -1.27 -8.41 30.11
CA VAL A 195 -1.24 -7.21 30.95
C VAL A 195 -2.13 -7.41 32.14
N THR A 196 -1.58 -7.18 33.31
CA THR A 196 -2.35 -7.17 34.56
C THR A 196 -2.68 -5.74 34.94
N PHE A 197 -3.94 -5.43 35.06
CA PHE A 197 -4.40 -4.11 35.45
C PHE A 197 -4.52 -4.00 36.95
N PRO A 198 -4.02 -2.90 37.56
CA PRO A 198 -4.13 -2.67 38.99
C PRO A 198 -5.53 -2.15 39.36
N SER A 199 -6.56 -2.94 39.19
CA SER A 199 -7.87 -2.68 39.80
C SER A 199 -8.10 -3.67 40.91
N GLY A 200 -8.94 -3.37 41.90
CA GLY A 200 -9.13 -4.13 43.14
C GLY A 200 -9.40 -5.64 43.00
N SER A 201 -9.52 -6.14 41.79
CA SER A 201 -9.32 -7.53 41.36
C SER A 201 -8.34 -7.47 40.22
N ALA A 202 -7.13 -7.98 40.39
CA ALA A 202 -6.10 -8.03 39.35
C ALA A 202 -6.65 -8.75 38.11
N THR A 203 -7.09 -7.99 37.13
CA THR A 203 -7.62 -8.53 35.88
C THR A 203 -6.46 -8.57 34.87
N THR A 204 -6.18 -9.75 34.33
CA THR A 204 -5.18 -9.93 33.28
C THR A 204 -5.91 -10.03 31.94
N ALA A 205 -5.52 -9.21 30.99
CA ALA A 205 -5.96 -9.32 29.59
C ALA A 205 -4.76 -9.67 28.70
N THR A 206 -5.02 -10.48 27.68
CA THR A 206 -4.02 -10.94 26.73
C THR A 206 -4.33 -10.36 25.37
N TYR A 207 -3.34 -9.71 24.75
CA TYR A 207 -3.43 -9.03 23.47
C TYR A 207 -2.41 -9.58 22.48
N ALA A 208 -2.77 -9.59 21.21
CA ALA A 208 -1.82 -9.66 20.12
C ALA A 208 -1.81 -8.29 19.42
N VAL A 209 -0.64 -7.68 19.32
CA VAL A 209 -0.49 -6.37 18.68
C VAL A 209 0.28 -6.53 17.39
N SER A 210 -0.30 -6.09 16.29
CA SER A 210 0.37 -5.99 15.00
C SER A 210 1.09 -4.65 14.90
N ASP A 211 2.34 -4.68 14.44
CA ASP A 211 3.16 -3.53 14.04
C ASP A 211 3.65 -3.84 12.63
N ASN A 212 3.04 -3.20 11.65
CA ASN A 212 3.31 -3.41 10.23
C ASN A 212 3.87 -2.13 9.61
N ARG A 213 5.02 -2.25 8.95
CA ARG A 213 5.77 -1.13 8.39
C ARG A 213 5.95 -1.32 6.90
N PHE A 214 5.57 -0.31 6.12
CA PHE A 214 5.57 -0.34 4.66
C PHE A 214 6.54 0.69 4.10
N TYR A 215 7.31 0.29 3.10
CA TYR A 215 8.29 1.13 2.43
C TYR A 215 8.61 0.59 1.03
N ILE A 216 9.20 1.42 0.19
CA ILE A 216 9.72 0.99 -1.11
C ILE A 216 11.17 0.58 -0.96
N GLY A 217 11.50 -0.61 -1.47
CA GLY A 217 12.84 -1.16 -1.40
C GLY A 217 13.18 -2.03 -2.61
N THR A 218 14.41 -2.51 -2.60
CA THR A 218 14.96 -3.51 -3.53
C THR A 218 15.73 -4.55 -2.75
N SER A 219 15.95 -5.73 -3.32
CA SER A 219 16.85 -6.74 -2.77
C SER A 219 17.77 -7.29 -3.84
N THR A 220 18.76 -8.08 -3.44
CA THR A 220 19.66 -8.77 -4.41
C THR A 220 18.92 -9.79 -5.27
N ALA A 221 17.83 -10.35 -4.78
CA ALA A 221 17.00 -11.29 -5.52
C ALA A 221 15.95 -10.58 -6.39
N ILE A 222 15.44 -9.44 -5.94
CA ILE A 222 14.42 -8.64 -6.62
C ILE A 222 15.00 -7.25 -6.84
N VAL A 223 15.48 -7.01 -8.03
CA VAL A 223 16.13 -5.73 -8.43
C VAL A 223 15.08 -4.66 -8.73
N SER A 224 13.85 -5.04 -9.07
CA SER A 224 12.76 -4.08 -9.27
C SER A 224 12.37 -3.42 -7.97
N PRO A 225 12.11 -2.10 -7.93
CA PRO A 225 11.55 -1.44 -6.77
C PRO A 225 10.19 -2.07 -6.44
N SER A 226 9.98 -2.34 -5.16
CA SER A 226 8.82 -3.10 -4.70
C SER A 226 8.29 -2.54 -3.38
N LEU A 227 7.00 -2.70 -3.16
CA LEU A 227 6.39 -2.45 -1.86
C LEU A 227 6.78 -3.59 -0.90
N TYR A 228 7.53 -3.24 0.13
CA TYR A 228 7.92 -4.15 1.21
C TYR A 228 7.05 -3.97 2.43
N CYS A 229 6.85 -5.06 3.15
CA CYS A 229 6.39 -5.01 4.53
C CYS A 229 7.42 -5.60 5.49
N LYS A 230 7.53 -4.97 6.66
CA LYS A 230 8.21 -5.50 7.84
C LYS A 230 7.16 -5.63 8.94
N GLY A 231 6.74 -6.87 9.21
CA GLY A 231 5.87 -7.20 10.35
C GLY A 231 6.68 -7.48 11.61
N ILE A 232 6.01 -7.41 12.76
CA ILE A 232 6.66 -7.71 14.06
C ILE A 232 6.91 -9.21 14.26
N GLY A 233 6.10 -10.07 13.67
CA GLY A 233 6.24 -11.52 13.76
C GLY A 233 7.41 -12.09 12.95
N ASN A 234 7.99 -11.32 12.03
CA ASN A 234 9.11 -11.74 11.19
C ASN A 234 10.31 -10.80 11.33
N VAL A 235 11.50 -11.36 11.36
CA VAL A 235 12.76 -10.58 11.47
C VAL A 235 13.06 -9.85 10.15
N ASN A 236 12.79 -10.49 9.01
CA ASN A 236 13.15 -9.98 7.69
C ASN A 236 11.93 -9.38 6.97
N PRO A 237 12.07 -8.19 6.40
CA PRO A 237 11.04 -7.64 5.51
C PRO A 237 10.91 -8.47 4.24
N GLN A 238 9.70 -8.52 3.66
CA GLN A 238 9.44 -9.21 2.41
C GLN A 238 8.74 -8.28 1.41
N PRO A 239 8.99 -8.44 0.12
CA PRO A 239 8.27 -7.75 -0.93
C PRO A 239 6.84 -8.29 -1.03
N LEU A 240 5.87 -7.41 -1.16
CA LEU A 240 4.45 -7.74 -1.34
C LEU A 240 3.98 -7.51 -2.77
N VAL A 241 4.43 -6.42 -3.39
CA VAL A 241 4.06 -6.03 -4.76
C VAL A 241 5.29 -5.48 -5.46
N GLU A 242 5.64 -6.05 -6.59
CA GLU A 242 6.76 -5.59 -7.42
C GLU A 242 6.38 -4.38 -8.29
N ASN A 243 7.38 -3.73 -8.86
CA ASN A 243 7.23 -2.59 -9.78
C ASN A 243 6.57 -1.34 -9.19
N VAL A 244 6.46 -1.24 -7.87
CA VAL A 244 6.06 -0.02 -7.17
C VAL A 244 7.31 0.82 -6.94
N GLU A 245 7.43 1.92 -7.69
CA GLU A 245 8.65 2.76 -7.74
C GLU A 245 8.63 3.88 -6.70
N ASP A 246 7.44 4.40 -6.40
CA ASP A 246 7.26 5.46 -5.41
C ASP A 246 5.94 5.27 -4.63
N MET A 247 5.91 5.84 -3.45
CA MET A 247 4.77 5.83 -2.57
C MET A 247 4.76 7.13 -1.75
N GLN A 248 3.64 7.86 -1.78
CA GLN A 248 3.50 9.15 -1.08
C GLN A 248 2.23 9.17 -0.24
N PHE A 249 2.33 9.75 0.95
CA PHE A 249 1.23 9.88 1.89
C PHE A 249 0.95 11.33 2.25
N THR A 250 -0.33 11.69 2.30
CA THR A 250 -0.75 12.92 2.97
C THR A 250 -1.83 12.62 3.99
N TYR A 251 -1.74 13.28 5.14
CA TYR A 251 -2.51 13.01 6.34
C TYR A 251 -3.53 14.10 6.56
N GLY A 252 -4.81 13.74 6.51
CA GLY A 252 -5.93 14.64 6.78
C GLY A 252 -6.08 14.85 8.28
N THR A 253 -5.68 16.02 8.77
CA THR A 253 -5.70 16.38 10.18
C THR A 253 -6.88 17.25 10.52
N VAL A 254 -7.33 17.19 11.77
CA VAL A 254 -8.30 18.14 12.33
C VAL A 254 -7.56 19.27 13.04
N SER A 255 -8.19 20.43 13.11
CA SER A 255 -7.68 21.55 13.92
C SER A 255 -7.56 21.14 15.39
N SER A 256 -6.47 21.54 16.05
CA SER A 256 -6.26 21.28 17.48
C SER A 256 -7.35 21.87 18.39
N THR A 257 -8.01 22.92 17.92
CA THR A 257 -9.08 23.62 18.65
C THR A 257 -10.46 22.98 18.49
N ASN A 258 -10.58 21.95 17.62
CA ASN A 258 -11.85 21.32 17.36
C ASN A 258 -12.23 20.34 18.47
N THR A 259 -13.04 20.79 19.41
CA THR A 259 -13.67 19.99 20.48
C THR A 259 -15.01 19.40 20.04
N SER A 260 -15.43 19.62 18.79
CA SER A 260 -16.71 19.16 18.26
C SER A 260 -16.71 17.65 18.07
N THR A 261 -17.83 17.03 18.38
CA THR A 261 -18.09 15.60 18.12
C THR A 261 -18.12 15.23 16.63
N THR A 262 -18.20 16.26 15.75
CA THR A 262 -18.09 16.11 14.29
C THR A 262 -16.76 16.66 13.81
N ALA A 263 -15.70 15.90 14.02
CA ALA A 263 -14.38 16.28 13.52
C ALA A 263 -14.36 16.20 11.98
N THR A 264 -14.06 17.33 11.35
CA THR A 264 -13.85 17.42 9.90
C THR A 264 -12.36 17.62 9.62
N VAL A 265 -11.89 17.07 8.50
CA VAL A 265 -10.52 17.28 8.05
C VAL A 265 -10.33 18.75 7.68
N ALA A 266 -9.38 19.42 8.32
CA ALA A 266 -9.04 20.83 8.06
C ALA A 266 -8.11 20.97 6.84
N GLY A 267 -7.22 20.01 6.63
CA GLY A 267 -6.25 19.99 5.54
C GLY A 267 -5.53 18.64 5.46
N TYR A 268 -4.76 18.48 4.38
CA TYR A 268 -3.87 17.33 4.20
C TYR A 268 -2.43 17.80 4.28
N LEU A 269 -1.65 17.21 5.15
CA LEU A 269 -0.26 17.54 5.46
C LEU A 269 0.64 16.34 5.13
N PRO A 270 1.87 16.54 4.64
CA PRO A 270 2.91 15.51 4.61
C PRO A 270 3.33 15.14 6.05
N ALA A 271 4.11 14.08 6.22
CA ALA A 271 4.42 13.53 7.54
C ALA A 271 5.23 14.48 8.44
N ASP A 272 6.17 15.22 7.87
CA ASP A 272 6.99 16.20 8.58
C ASP A 272 6.15 17.40 9.07
N GLU A 273 5.19 17.85 8.27
CA GLU A 273 4.26 18.90 8.66
C GLU A 273 3.29 18.45 9.76
N VAL A 274 2.85 17.19 9.81
CA VAL A 274 2.08 16.68 10.95
C VAL A 274 2.87 16.84 12.25
N VAL A 275 4.20 16.67 12.18
CA VAL A 275 5.10 16.82 13.33
C VAL A 275 5.39 18.28 13.66
N THR A 276 5.47 19.16 12.67
CA THR A 276 5.90 20.54 12.82
C THR A 276 4.77 21.57 12.76
N ASP A 277 3.53 21.17 12.43
CA ASP A 277 2.39 22.08 12.30
C ASP A 277 2.20 22.93 13.56
N THR A 278 2.22 24.25 13.37
CA THR A 278 2.05 25.22 14.44
C THR A 278 0.70 25.12 15.15
N ASN A 279 -0.35 24.70 14.44
CA ASN A 279 -1.68 24.49 15.03
C ASN A 279 -1.71 23.28 15.96
N LEU A 280 -0.82 22.30 15.74
CA LEU A 280 -0.67 21.11 16.56
C LEU A 280 0.53 21.23 17.54
N ALA A 281 1.29 22.32 17.51
CA ALA A 281 2.55 22.49 18.25
C ALA A 281 2.42 22.35 19.78
N LEU A 282 1.22 22.66 20.32
CA LEU A 282 0.94 22.50 21.76
C LEU A 282 0.71 21.04 22.18
N LEU A 283 0.55 20.14 21.23
CA LEU A 283 0.30 18.74 21.50
C LEU A 283 1.60 17.93 21.43
N PRO A 284 1.79 16.94 22.32
CA PRO A 284 2.83 15.94 22.14
C PRO A 284 2.72 15.24 20.78
N ILE A 285 3.84 14.72 20.26
CA ILE A 285 3.91 14.16 18.90
C ILE A 285 2.90 13.01 18.69
N GLU A 286 2.68 12.19 19.70
CA GLU A 286 1.72 11.10 19.68
C GLU A 286 0.29 11.60 19.47
N GLN A 287 -0.03 12.72 20.12
CA GLN A 287 -1.35 13.35 20.00
C GLN A 287 -1.53 14.03 18.64
N ARG A 288 -0.46 14.58 18.05
CA ARG A 288 -0.51 15.13 16.68
C ARG A 288 -0.91 14.05 15.68
N TRP A 289 -0.26 12.90 15.75
CA TRP A 289 -0.65 11.73 14.94
C TRP A 289 -2.05 11.21 15.27
N GLY A 290 -2.50 11.38 16.51
CA GLY A 290 -3.87 11.11 16.93
C GLY A 290 -4.94 11.98 16.25
N LYS A 291 -4.56 13.17 15.76
CA LYS A 291 -5.43 14.08 15.03
C LYS A 291 -5.62 13.75 13.54
N VAL A 292 -4.95 12.74 13.04
CA VAL A 292 -5.12 12.26 11.67
C VAL A 292 -6.42 11.44 11.57
N LEU A 293 -7.35 11.86 10.73
CA LEU A 293 -8.63 11.19 10.49
C LEU A 293 -8.71 10.46 9.14
N SER A 294 -7.87 10.86 8.21
CA SER A 294 -7.81 10.23 6.88
C SER A 294 -6.39 10.26 6.34
N VAL A 295 -6.10 9.33 5.46
CA VAL A 295 -4.81 9.25 4.76
C VAL A 295 -5.09 9.15 3.27
N ARG A 296 -4.49 10.01 2.49
CA ARG A 296 -4.37 9.84 1.04
C ARG A 296 -3.11 9.05 0.76
N ILE A 297 -3.26 8.07 -0.09
CA ILE A 297 -2.19 7.17 -0.50
C ILE A 297 -2.03 7.33 -2.00
N CYS A 298 -0.84 7.63 -2.47
CA CYS A 298 -0.47 7.58 -3.88
C CYS A 298 0.65 6.56 -4.06
N VAL A 299 0.55 5.71 -5.08
CA VAL A 299 1.60 4.79 -5.50
C VAL A 299 1.93 5.02 -6.97
N LEU A 300 3.21 5.08 -7.29
CA LEU A 300 3.71 5.14 -8.66
C LEU A 300 4.14 3.74 -9.07
N VAL A 301 3.47 3.18 -10.07
CA VAL A 301 3.78 1.85 -10.59
C VAL A 301 4.38 1.99 -11.98
N ARG A 302 5.39 1.18 -12.28
CA ARG A 302 6.05 1.13 -13.59
C ARG A 302 5.80 -0.20 -14.29
N SER A 303 5.97 -0.22 -15.60
CA SER A 303 5.97 -1.47 -16.35
C SER A 303 7.23 -2.29 -16.05
N GLU A 304 7.10 -3.61 -16.02
CA GLU A 304 8.21 -4.55 -15.81
C GLU A 304 9.30 -4.38 -16.90
N ASN A 305 8.88 -4.19 -18.14
CA ASN A 305 9.74 -4.03 -19.28
C ASN A 305 9.60 -2.65 -19.94
N PRO A 306 10.63 -2.13 -20.60
CA PRO A 306 10.51 -0.95 -21.43
C PRO A 306 9.65 -1.26 -22.66
N VAL A 307 8.48 -0.65 -22.74
CA VAL A 307 7.48 -0.89 -23.79
C VAL A 307 7.05 0.40 -24.50
N ALA A 308 7.44 1.57 -24.00
CA ALA A 308 7.19 2.83 -24.68
C ALA A 308 8.00 2.91 -25.98
N PRO A 309 7.41 3.37 -27.08
CA PRO A 309 8.11 3.47 -28.36
C PRO A 309 9.20 4.54 -28.36
N ASP A 310 9.03 5.59 -27.57
CA ASP A 310 9.95 6.72 -27.44
C ASP A 310 9.86 7.37 -26.07
N ALA A 311 10.74 8.33 -25.79
CA ALA A 311 10.80 9.03 -24.51
C ALA A 311 9.59 9.91 -24.23
N ASP A 312 8.98 10.49 -25.27
CA ASP A 312 7.78 11.33 -25.12
C ASP A 312 6.57 10.50 -24.72
N SER A 313 6.44 9.30 -25.24
CA SER A 313 5.39 8.34 -24.87
C SER A 313 5.59 7.73 -23.47
N ALA A 314 6.77 7.86 -22.89
CA ALA A 314 7.09 7.37 -21.54
C ALA A 314 6.88 8.42 -20.45
N ARG A 315 6.49 9.66 -20.80
CA ARG A 315 6.24 10.73 -19.82
C ARG A 315 5.05 10.38 -18.93
N TYR A 316 5.08 10.85 -17.66
CA TYR A 316 4.09 10.48 -16.66
C TYR A 316 3.84 11.61 -15.64
N ASP A 317 2.73 11.49 -14.91
CA ASP A 317 2.46 12.29 -13.72
C ASP A 317 2.89 11.49 -12.49
N ASP A 318 3.62 12.13 -11.56
CA ASP A 318 4.13 11.50 -10.34
C ASP A 318 3.19 11.68 -9.13
N CYS A 319 3.58 11.14 -7.99
CA CYS A 319 2.84 11.26 -6.73
C CYS A 319 3.13 12.57 -5.96
N GLN A 320 4.16 13.32 -6.33
CA GLN A 320 4.54 14.59 -5.71
C GLN A 320 3.88 15.80 -6.39
N GLY A 321 3.05 15.59 -7.39
CA GLY A 321 2.35 16.64 -8.13
C GLY A 321 3.09 17.12 -9.36
N GLY A 322 4.21 16.49 -9.72
CA GLY A 322 4.89 16.70 -10.98
C GLY A 322 4.02 16.19 -12.13
N ARG A 323 3.89 17.01 -13.16
CA ARG A 323 3.15 16.66 -14.36
C ARG A 323 4.08 16.55 -15.55
N ASP A 324 3.77 15.63 -16.43
CA ASP A 324 4.52 15.44 -17.68
C ASP A 324 6.04 15.26 -17.39
N VAL A 325 6.36 14.47 -16.37
CA VAL A 325 7.74 14.19 -15.95
C VAL A 325 8.42 13.29 -16.98
N ALA A 326 9.66 13.61 -17.34
CA ALA A 326 10.45 12.79 -18.24
C ALA A 326 10.86 11.48 -17.56
N ALA A 327 10.52 10.35 -18.17
CA ALA A 327 10.96 9.06 -17.64
C ALA A 327 12.46 8.85 -17.87
N PRO A 328 13.18 8.21 -16.92
CA PRO A 328 14.60 7.91 -17.07
C PRO A 328 14.88 6.77 -18.07
N ASP A 329 13.84 6.05 -18.44
CA ASP A 329 13.89 4.90 -19.37
C ASP A 329 12.59 4.81 -20.18
N LEU A 330 12.45 3.78 -21.00
CA LEU A 330 11.25 3.54 -21.83
C LEU A 330 10.19 2.69 -21.11
N ARG A 331 10.20 2.61 -19.79
CA ARG A 331 9.11 2.00 -19.01
C ARG A 331 7.95 2.98 -18.86
N LEU A 332 6.75 2.45 -19.00
CA LEU A 332 5.55 3.20 -18.66
C LEU A 332 5.47 3.38 -17.14
N ARG A 333 4.99 4.53 -16.69
CA ARG A 333 4.73 4.87 -15.30
C ARG A 333 3.35 5.46 -15.14
N ARG A 334 2.70 5.15 -14.04
CA ARG A 334 1.40 5.74 -13.73
C ARG A 334 1.21 5.84 -12.22
N ALA A 335 0.74 7.01 -11.77
CA ALA A 335 0.33 7.23 -10.40
C ALA A 335 -1.13 6.80 -10.19
N TYR A 336 -1.37 6.13 -9.06
CA TYR A 336 -2.70 5.69 -8.61
C TYR A 336 -2.91 6.16 -7.18
N SER A 337 -4.10 6.64 -6.86
CA SER A 337 -4.36 7.17 -5.54
C SER A 337 -5.69 6.71 -4.95
N THR A 338 -5.73 6.66 -3.62
CA THR A 338 -6.95 6.42 -2.85
C THR A 338 -6.94 7.22 -1.55
N THR A 339 -8.11 7.40 -0.94
CA THR A 339 -8.24 8.05 0.37
C THR A 339 -8.90 7.09 1.35
N VAL A 340 -8.29 6.93 2.50
CA VAL A 340 -8.72 6.04 3.57
C VAL A 340 -9.11 6.85 4.79
N VAL A 341 -10.30 6.59 5.35
CA VAL A 341 -10.77 7.21 6.59
C VAL A 341 -10.49 6.28 7.76
N LEU A 342 -9.89 6.82 8.80
CA LEU A 342 -9.55 6.10 10.05
C LEU A 342 -10.77 6.08 10.97
N ARG A 343 -11.56 5.02 10.90
CA ARG A 343 -12.81 4.89 11.68
C ARG A 343 -12.56 4.67 13.16
N ASN A 344 -11.45 4.07 13.51
CA ASN A 344 -11.10 3.69 14.89
C ASN A 344 -10.62 4.88 15.74
N ARG A 345 -10.58 6.08 15.16
CA ARG A 345 -10.14 7.33 15.80
C ARG A 345 -11.28 8.32 16.03
N ARG A 346 -12.50 7.92 15.75
CA ARG A 346 -13.69 8.71 16.07
C ARG A 346 -14.07 8.45 17.53
N SER A 347 -13.66 9.32 18.39
CA SER A 347 -14.21 9.47 19.75
C SER A 347 -14.34 10.93 20.07
#